data_8298cfd7e6b5acd317b6f8008e0c5b6e
#
_entry.id   8298cfd7e6b5acd317b6f8008e0c5b6e
#
_cell.length_a   1.000
_cell.length_b   1.000
_cell.length_c   1.000
_cell.angle_alpha   90.00
_cell.angle_beta   90.00
_cell.angle_gamma   90.00
#
_symmetry.space_group_name_H-M   'P 1'
#
loop_
_entity.id
_entity.type
_entity.pdbx_description
1 polymer ?
#
loop_
_entity_poly.entity_id
_entity_poly.type
_entity_poly.pdbx_seq_one_letter_code
_entity_poly.pdbx_strand_id
1 'polypeptide(L)'
;GTQKKETLTGAISSVKTDGLLRSPNASIASSLAGQVTGLSSVSTSGQPGKEDPSIYIRGVGSLTEGASSPLILVDGVERSFFQMDPNEIESVTVLKDASATAVFGVRGANGVILVTTRRGQEGKATISITSSVGVQQPTRILKMADSYTYATLFNEMNDNDGKSKHTFDDYALERFRLGDDPIMYPNMNWR
;
A
#
# COMPACT_ATOMS: atom_id res chain seq x y z
N GLY A 1 1.04 27.01 -16.11
CA GLY A 1 0.19 27.14 -17.28
C GLY A 1 -0.68 25.91 -17.46
N THR A 2 -1.96 26.09 -17.73
CA THR A 2 -2.89 25.00 -18.04
C THR A 2 -2.83 24.70 -19.54
N GLN A 3 -2.53 23.46 -19.91
CA GLN A 3 -2.63 22.98 -21.31
C GLN A 3 -3.91 22.15 -21.48
N LYS A 4 -4.54 22.28 -22.63
CA LYS A 4 -5.70 21.42 -22.98
C LYS A 4 -5.25 19.98 -23.16
N LYS A 5 -6.01 19.01 -22.64
CA LYS A 5 -5.74 17.57 -22.71
C LYS A 5 -5.47 17.05 -24.12
N GLU A 6 -6.11 17.66 -25.12
CA GLU A 6 -6.02 17.31 -26.55
C GLU A 6 -4.65 17.65 -27.19
N THR A 7 -3.86 18.52 -26.56
CA THR A 7 -2.53 18.93 -27.07
C THR A 7 -1.36 18.21 -26.42
N LEU A 8 -1.64 17.28 -25.49
CA LEU A 8 -0.62 16.52 -24.80
C LEU A 8 -0.31 15.23 -25.58
N THR A 9 0.90 15.15 -26.12
CA THR A 9 1.40 13.99 -26.89
C THR A 9 1.87 12.83 -26.00
N GLY A 10 1.91 12.99 -24.69
CA GLY A 10 2.35 11.97 -23.73
C GLY A 10 1.21 11.11 -23.18
N ALA A 11 1.51 9.88 -22.71
CA ALA A 11 0.54 9.02 -22.02
C ALA A 11 0.22 9.56 -20.62
N ILE A 12 -0.68 10.54 -20.58
CA ILE A 12 -1.15 11.20 -19.36
C ILE A 12 -2.57 10.70 -19.06
N SER A 13 -2.76 10.24 -17.82
CA SER A 13 -4.09 9.86 -17.31
C SER A 13 -4.46 10.78 -16.15
N SER A 14 -5.66 11.35 -16.19
CA SER A 14 -6.16 12.21 -15.11
C SER A 14 -7.50 11.67 -14.60
N VAL A 15 -7.63 11.61 -13.29
CA VAL A 15 -8.84 11.22 -12.58
C VAL A 15 -9.28 12.39 -11.72
N LYS A 16 -10.56 12.76 -11.82
CA LYS A 16 -11.19 13.77 -10.95
C LYS A 16 -11.72 13.13 -9.69
N THR A 17 -11.98 13.95 -8.68
CA THR A 17 -12.53 13.55 -7.37
C THR A 17 -13.75 12.65 -7.48
N ASP A 18 -14.69 12.95 -8.38
CA ASP A 18 -15.91 12.14 -8.55
C ASP A 18 -15.61 10.67 -8.91
N GLY A 19 -14.50 10.44 -9.59
CA GLY A 19 -14.00 9.10 -9.86
C GLY A 19 -13.50 8.42 -8.57
N LEU A 20 -12.76 9.12 -7.74
CA LEU A 20 -12.20 8.59 -6.50
C LEU A 20 -13.28 8.24 -5.47
N LEU A 21 -14.33 9.06 -5.38
CA LEU A 21 -15.44 8.88 -4.45
C LEU A 21 -16.40 7.73 -4.82
N ARG A 22 -16.33 7.22 -6.04
CA ARG A 22 -17.17 6.07 -6.46
C ARG A 22 -16.79 4.76 -5.79
N SER A 23 -15.57 4.65 -5.34
CA SER A 23 -15.09 3.44 -4.66
C SER A 23 -15.14 3.67 -3.15
N PRO A 24 -15.86 2.84 -2.38
CA PRO A 24 -15.94 2.95 -0.92
C PRO A 24 -14.65 2.47 -0.22
N ASN A 25 -13.53 2.45 -0.93
CA ASN A 25 -12.25 2.05 -0.37
C ASN A 25 -11.70 3.17 0.51
N ALA A 26 -11.19 2.79 1.68
CA ALA A 26 -10.53 3.72 2.59
C ALA A 26 -9.22 4.30 2.00
N SER A 27 -8.59 3.62 1.03
CA SER A 27 -7.37 4.06 0.38
C SER A 27 -7.63 4.64 -1.01
N ILE A 28 -7.20 5.90 -1.20
CA ILE A 28 -7.23 6.59 -2.50
C ILE A 28 -6.40 5.84 -3.54
N ALA A 29 -5.28 5.25 -3.12
CA ALA A 29 -4.39 4.50 -4.00
C ALA A 29 -5.07 3.27 -4.62
N SER A 30 -5.87 2.55 -3.82
CA SER A 30 -6.67 1.42 -4.30
C SER A 30 -7.74 1.86 -5.29
N SER A 31 -8.35 3.02 -5.05
CA SER A 31 -9.35 3.61 -5.97
C SER A 31 -8.73 4.03 -7.31
N LEU A 32 -7.49 4.53 -7.29
CA LEU A 32 -6.75 4.93 -8.50
C LEU A 32 -6.37 3.73 -9.38
N ALA A 33 -5.97 2.61 -8.78
CA ALA A 33 -5.51 1.44 -9.53
C ALA A 33 -6.58 0.88 -10.49
N GLY A 34 -7.85 0.99 -10.12
CA GLY A 34 -8.97 0.60 -10.99
C GLY A 34 -9.33 1.60 -12.09
N GLN A 35 -8.88 2.86 -11.99
CA GLN A 35 -9.31 3.96 -12.86
C GLN A 35 -8.23 4.44 -13.84
N VAL A 36 -6.97 4.18 -13.51
CA VAL A 36 -5.83 4.60 -14.31
C VAL A 36 -5.19 3.40 -14.99
N THR A 37 -5.31 3.32 -16.33
CA THR A 37 -4.65 2.24 -17.07
C THR A 37 -3.13 2.24 -16.85
N GLY A 38 -2.55 1.06 -16.58
CA GLY A 38 -1.11 0.90 -16.36
C GLY A 38 -0.63 1.32 -14.97
N LEU A 39 -1.54 1.62 -14.04
CA LEU A 39 -1.26 1.79 -12.64
C LEU A 39 -1.73 0.54 -11.91
N SER A 40 -0.84 -0.07 -11.14
CA SER A 40 -1.14 -1.21 -10.28
C SER A 40 -0.86 -0.84 -8.83
N SER A 41 -1.69 -1.33 -7.92
CA SER A 41 -1.45 -1.24 -6.49
C SER A 41 -1.37 -2.64 -5.90
N VAL A 42 -0.42 -2.84 -5.02
CA VAL A 42 -0.23 -4.09 -4.29
C VAL A 42 -0.36 -3.78 -2.80
N SER A 43 -1.41 -4.29 -2.19
CA SER A 43 -1.58 -4.24 -0.73
C SER A 43 -0.95 -5.49 -0.14
N THR A 44 0.02 -5.31 0.75
CA THR A 44 0.71 -6.40 1.46
C THR A 44 0.01 -6.78 2.75
N SER A 45 -0.91 -5.94 3.23
CA SER A 45 -1.64 -6.17 4.47
C SER A 45 -3.14 -5.99 4.25
N GLY A 46 -3.93 -6.91 4.78
CA GLY A 46 -5.40 -6.78 4.90
C GLY A 46 -5.82 -6.25 6.27
N GLN A 47 -4.91 -5.69 7.05
CA GLN A 47 -5.19 -5.19 8.38
C GLN A 47 -5.85 -3.81 8.28
N PRO A 48 -7.01 -3.61 8.92
CA PRO A 48 -7.65 -2.30 9.00
C PRO A 48 -6.69 -1.24 9.56
N GLY A 49 -6.59 -0.09 8.88
CA GLY A 49 -5.68 1.01 9.24
C GLY A 49 -4.23 0.88 8.75
N LYS A 50 -3.86 -0.22 8.08
CA LYS A 50 -2.59 -0.40 7.37
C LYS A 50 -2.84 -0.61 5.87
N GLU A 51 -3.50 0.34 5.25
CA GLU A 51 -3.98 0.22 3.88
C GLU A 51 -3.11 0.97 2.85
N ASP A 52 -1.88 1.34 3.22
CA ASP A 52 -0.96 2.00 2.30
C ASP A 52 -0.39 0.98 1.28
N PRO A 53 -1.00 0.87 0.09
CA PRO A 53 -0.51 -0.04 -0.92
C PRO A 53 0.74 0.52 -1.60
N SER A 54 1.62 -0.37 -2.02
CA SER A 54 2.68 -0.02 -2.95
C SER A 54 2.07 0.23 -4.34
N ILE A 55 2.39 1.38 -4.93
CA ILE A 55 1.91 1.77 -6.26
C ILE A 55 3.04 1.59 -7.27
N TYR A 56 2.70 1.05 -8.43
CA TYR A 56 3.61 0.87 -9.55
C TYR A 56 2.97 1.39 -10.84
N ILE A 57 3.76 2.04 -11.68
CA ILE A 57 3.36 2.49 -13.01
C ILE A 57 4.06 1.60 -14.04
N ARG A 58 3.27 0.93 -14.91
CA ARG A 58 3.74 -0.06 -15.90
C ARG A 58 4.39 -1.31 -15.30
N GLY A 59 4.07 -1.63 -14.04
CA GLY A 59 4.58 -2.82 -13.34
C GLY A 59 5.83 -2.57 -12.53
N VAL A 60 6.39 -3.66 -11.99
CA VAL A 60 7.62 -3.62 -11.18
C VAL A 60 8.83 -3.68 -12.12
N GLY A 61 9.55 -2.59 -12.24
CA GLY A 61 10.71 -2.47 -13.14
C GLY A 61 12.04 -2.88 -12.49
N SER A 62 12.08 -3.09 -11.17
CA SER A 62 13.28 -3.45 -10.43
C SER A 62 12.96 -4.44 -9.33
N LEU A 63 13.89 -5.38 -9.07
CA LEU A 63 13.83 -6.30 -7.93
C LEU A 63 14.30 -5.65 -6.62
N THR A 64 14.88 -4.45 -6.70
CA THR A 64 15.30 -3.72 -5.51
C THR A 64 14.09 -3.02 -4.89
N GLU A 65 13.85 -3.25 -3.62
CA GLU A 65 12.74 -2.67 -2.87
C GLU A 65 12.80 -1.14 -2.93
N GLY A 66 11.67 -0.50 -3.23
CA GLY A 66 11.55 0.95 -3.38
C GLY A 66 12.06 1.54 -4.71
N ALA A 67 12.89 0.82 -5.47
CA ALA A 67 13.44 1.33 -6.74
C ALA A 67 12.41 1.43 -7.87
N SER A 68 11.23 0.84 -7.74
CA SER A 68 10.15 0.87 -8.73
C SER A 68 8.99 1.81 -8.35
N SER A 69 9.09 2.52 -7.23
CA SER A 69 8.04 3.43 -6.78
C SER A 69 8.00 4.71 -7.61
N PRO A 70 6.82 5.21 -8.00
CA PRO A 70 6.69 6.49 -8.68
C PRO A 70 6.96 7.66 -7.74
N LEU A 71 7.37 8.80 -8.29
CA LEU A 71 7.47 10.04 -7.56
C LEU A 71 6.05 10.60 -7.31
N ILE A 72 5.71 10.88 -6.07
CA ILE A 72 4.42 11.44 -5.69
C ILE A 72 4.60 12.90 -5.27
N LEU A 73 3.87 13.80 -5.93
CA LEU A 73 3.89 15.23 -5.64
C LEU A 73 2.47 15.70 -5.34
N VAL A 74 2.28 16.26 -4.15
CA VAL A 74 1.04 16.93 -3.73
C VAL A 74 1.25 18.43 -3.78
N ASP A 75 0.56 19.11 -4.67
CA ASP A 75 0.74 20.53 -4.96
C ASP A 75 2.20 20.93 -5.24
N GLY A 76 2.97 20.03 -5.86
CA GLY A 76 4.37 20.21 -6.19
C GLY A 76 5.36 19.85 -5.09
N VAL A 77 4.90 19.42 -3.93
CA VAL A 77 5.74 18.96 -2.81
C VAL A 77 5.71 17.44 -2.73
N GLU A 78 6.87 16.83 -2.58
CA GLU A 78 6.97 15.37 -2.42
C GLU A 78 6.45 14.95 -1.05
N ARG A 79 5.34 14.25 -1.07
CA ARG A 79 4.70 13.66 0.13
C ARG A 79 3.72 12.57 -0.25
N SER A 80 3.44 11.67 0.69
CA SER A 80 2.37 10.68 0.54
C SER A 80 0.99 11.34 0.51
N PHE A 81 0.07 10.76 -0.27
CA PHE A 81 -1.33 11.18 -0.33
C PHE A 81 -2.30 10.10 0.19
N PHE A 82 -1.79 8.98 0.67
CA PHE A 82 -2.63 7.83 1.04
C PHE A 82 -3.59 8.12 2.19
N GLN A 83 -3.20 9.00 3.12
CA GLN A 83 -3.98 9.39 4.29
C GLN A 83 -4.76 10.70 4.09
N MET A 84 -4.78 11.25 2.87
CA MET A 84 -5.57 12.44 2.56
C MET A 84 -7.05 12.08 2.40
N ASP A 85 -7.94 13.00 2.77
CA ASP A 85 -9.36 12.85 2.46
C ASP A 85 -9.57 12.97 0.94
N PRO A 86 -10.25 12.03 0.27
CA PRO A 86 -10.58 12.14 -1.14
C PRO A 86 -11.29 13.44 -1.50
N ASN A 87 -12.02 14.05 -0.56
CA ASN A 87 -12.71 15.31 -0.77
C ASN A 87 -11.77 16.52 -0.84
N GLU A 88 -10.55 16.42 -0.30
CA GLU A 88 -9.52 17.47 -0.41
C GLU A 88 -8.86 17.46 -1.80
N ILE A 89 -8.97 16.38 -2.54
CA ILE A 89 -8.33 16.23 -3.85
C ILE A 89 -9.25 16.78 -4.93
N GLU A 90 -8.71 17.63 -5.79
CA GLU A 90 -9.38 18.11 -7.00
C GLU A 90 -9.16 17.15 -8.15
N SER A 91 -7.90 16.73 -8.36
CA SER A 91 -7.54 15.80 -9.42
C SER A 91 -6.22 15.07 -9.12
N VAL A 92 -6.10 13.88 -9.68
CA VAL A 92 -4.85 13.11 -9.71
C VAL A 92 -4.44 12.89 -11.15
N THR A 93 -3.24 13.30 -11.49
CA THR A 93 -2.66 13.16 -12.84
C THR A 93 -1.46 12.23 -12.78
N VAL A 94 -1.46 11.20 -13.61
CA VAL A 94 -0.38 10.21 -13.68
C VAL A 94 0.38 10.39 -15.00
N LEU A 95 1.66 10.72 -14.88
CA LEU A 95 2.61 10.86 -15.98
C LEU A 95 3.38 9.54 -16.12
N LYS A 96 3.21 8.88 -17.26
CA LYS A 96 3.75 7.53 -17.48
C LYS A 96 4.94 7.50 -18.43
N ASP A 97 5.10 8.53 -19.26
CA ASP A 97 6.12 8.56 -20.29
C ASP A 97 7.33 9.38 -19.86
N ALA A 98 8.51 8.95 -20.33
CA ALA A 98 9.77 9.62 -20.07
C ALA A 98 9.77 11.10 -20.52
N SER A 99 9.09 11.42 -21.61
CA SER A 99 8.93 12.79 -22.10
C SER A 99 8.15 13.69 -21.13
N ALA A 100 7.09 13.12 -20.52
CA ALA A 100 6.26 13.83 -19.55
C ALA A 100 6.97 13.95 -18.18
N THR A 101 7.83 12.99 -17.85
CA THR A 101 8.54 12.96 -16.56
C THR A 101 9.94 13.59 -16.61
N ALA A 102 10.44 14.00 -17.79
CA ALA A 102 11.78 14.56 -17.99
C ALA A 102 12.06 15.78 -17.08
N VAL A 103 11.03 16.58 -16.78
CA VAL A 103 11.15 17.75 -15.90
C VAL A 103 11.54 17.37 -14.47
N PHE A 104 11.25 16.12 -14.05
CA PHE A 104 11.51 15.62 -12.71
C PHE A 104 12.84 14.83 -12.61
N GLY A 105 13.60 14.77 -13.72
CA GLY A 105 14.89 14.11 -13.78
C GLY A 105 14.82 12.61 -13.45
N VAL A 106 15.90 12.07 -12.88
CA VAL A 106 16.04 10.66 -12.53
C VAL A 106 14.92 10.16 -11.58
N ARG A 107 14.42 11.02 -10.70
CA ARG A 107 13.36 10.69 -9.76
C ARG A 107 12.02 10.40 -10.44
N GLY A 108 11.81 10.96 -11.63
CA GLY A 108 10.62 10.71 -12.45
C GLY A 108 10.70 9.45 -13.34
N ALA A 109 11.80 8.68 -13.29
CA ALA A 109 12.04 7.56 -14.19
C ALA A 109 10.95 6.47 -14.10
N ASN A 110 10.40 6.23 -12.91
CA ASN A 110 9.32 5.25 -12.68
C ASN A 110 7.92 5.84 -12.84
N GLY A 111 7.82 7.06 -13.39
CA GLY A 111 6.59 7.81 -13.51
C GLY A 111 6.38 8.78 -12.36
N VAL A 112 5.43 9.70 -12.56
CA VAL A 112 5.11 10.74 -11.58
C VAL A 112 3.61 10.80 -11.36
N ILE A 113 3.20 10.88 -10.11
CA ILE A 113 1.81 11.08 -9.70
C ILE A 113 1.71 12.50 -9.14
N LEU A 114 0.93 13.33 -9.84
CA LEU A 114 0.64 14.70 -9.44
C LEU A 114 -0.74 14.76 -8.80
N VAL A 115 -0.80 15.10 -7.54
CA VAL A 115 -2.04 15.32 -6.80
C VAL A 115 -2.25 16.82 -6.66
N THR A 116 -3.39 17.29 -7.14
CA THR A 116 -3.79 18.69 -6.98
C THR A 116 -4.91 18.75 -5.94
N THR A 117 -4.72 19.57 -4.92
CA THR A 117 -5.74 19.78 -3.89
C THR A 117 -6.74 20.86 -4.30
N ARG A 118 -7.93 20.81 -3.73
CA ARG A 118 -8.96 21.83 -3.93
C ARG A 118 -8.52 23.14 -3.28
N ARG A 119 -8.63 24.19 -4.04
CA ARG A 119 -8.32 25.56 -3.55
C ARG A 119 -9.59 26.36 -3.37
N GLY A 120 -9.57 27.27 -2.42
CA GLY A 120 -10.63 28.24 -2.26
C GLY A 120 -10.79 29.10 -3.50
N GLN A 121 -12.02 29.46 -3.83
CA GLN A 121 -12.36 30.35 -4.92
C GLN A 121 -12.99 31.63 -4.36
N GLU A 122 -12.72 32.76 -4.96
CA GLU A 122 -13.38 34.02 -4.62
C GLU A 122 -14.87 33.92 -4.99
N GLY A 123 -15.75 34.32 -4.08
CA GLY A 123 -17.19 34.28 -4.32
C GLY A 123 -18.01 34.11 -3.04
N LYS A 124 -19.27 33.72 -3.19
CA LYS A 124 -20.13 33.40 -2.05
C LYS A 124 -19.62 32.15 -1.36
N ALA A 125 -19.55 32.21 -0.02
CA ALA A 125 -19.16 31.04 0.78
C ALA A 125 -20.14 29.88 0.55
N THR A 126 -19.61 28.73 0.16
CA THR A 126 -20.36 27.48 0.05
C THR A 126 -19.93 26.57 1.19
N ILE A 127 -20.88 26.17 2.01
CA ILE A 127 -20.63 25.26 3.13
C ILE A 127 -21.23 23.90 2.74
N SER A 128 -20.38 22.87 2.68
CA SER A 128 -20.82 21.49 2.51
C SER A 128 -20.36 20.65 3.70
N ILE A 129 -21.26 19.83 4.23
CA ILE A 129 -20.97 18.91 5.32
C ILE A 129 -21.24 17.51 4.82
N THR A 130 -20.22 16.67 4.82
CA THR A 130 -20.33 15.26 4.47
C THR A 130 -19.93 14.42 5.68
N SER A 131 -20.76 13.48 6.05
CA SER A 131 -20.48 12.52 7.13
C SER A 131 -20.60 11.11 6.59
N SER A 132 -19.60 10.28 6.86
CA SER A 132 -19.60 8.87 6.49
C SER A 132 -19.23 8.02 7.70
N VAL A 133 -19.90 6.87 7.84
CA VAL A 133 -19.59 5.87 8.85
C VAL A 133 -19.30 4.57 8.13
N GLY A 134 -18.14 3.99 8.37
CA GLY A 134 -17.71 2.74 7.78
C GLY A 134 -17.26 1.76 8.86
N VAL A 135 -17.54 0.47 8.66
CA VAL A 135 -17.01 -0.62 9.48
C VAL A 135 -16.05 -1.43 8.62
N GLN A 136 -14.82 -1.52 9.06
CA GLN A 136 -13.80 -2.33 8.41
C GLN A 136 -13.63 -3.64 9.17
N GLN A 137 -13.59 -4.73 8.43
CA GLN A 137 -13.39 -6.06 8.98
C GLN A 137 -12.34 -6.79 8.15
N PRO A 138 -11.35 -7.46 8.78
CA PRO A 138 -10.38 -8.27 8.03
C PRO A 138 -11.11 -9.41 7.32
N THR A 139 -10.86 -9.56 6.03
CA THR A 139 -11.49 -10.61 5.20
C THR A 139 -11.07 -12.00 5.65
N ARG A 140 -9.85 -12.13 6.13
CA ARG A 140 -9.28 -13.38 6.63
C ARG A 140 -8.21 -13.09 7.69
N ILE A 141 -8.32 -13.75 8.82
CA ILE A 141 -7.27 -13.80 9.82
C ILE A 141 -6.50 -15.10 9.59
N LEU A 142 -5.20 -15.01 9.38
CA LEU A 142 -4.35 -16.19 9.24
C LEU A 142 -4.34 -16.95 10.56
N LYS A 143 -4.56 -18.27 10.48
CA LYS A 143 -4.37 -19.17 11.61
C LYS A 143 -2.88 -19.48 11.72
N MET A 144 -2.25 -18.97 12.76
CA MET A 144 -0.83 -19.25 13.03
C MET A 144 -0.67 -20.64 13.62
N ALA A 145 0.52 -21.20 13.45
CA ALA A 145 0.89 -22.43 14.11
C ALA A 145 1.00 -22.23 15.63
N ASP A 146 0.68 -23.23 16.41
CA ASP A 146 0.99 -23.24 17.83
C ASP A 146 2.50 -23.43 18.07
N SER A 147 2.96 -23.19 19.30
CA SER A 147 4.38 -23.24 19.62
C SER A 147 5.02 -24.61 19.38
N TYR A 148 4.30 -25.69 19.62
CA TYR A 148 4.78 -27.05 19.35
C TYR A 148 4.99 -27.28 17.86
N THR A 149 3.96 -26.99 17.04
CA THR A 149 4.03 -27.13 15.58
C THR A 149 5.14 -26.23 15.00
N TYR A 150 5.25 -24.99 15.47
CA TYR A 150 6.32 -24.09 15.03
C TYR A 150 7.70 -24.65 15.34
N ALA A 151 7.94 -25.09 16.58
CA ALA A 151 9.24 -25.60 17.02
C ALA A 151 9.64 -26.87 16.27
N THR A 152 8.66 -27.76 16.01
CA THR A 152 8.90 -28.98 15.24
C THR A 152 9.28 -28.67 13.80
N LEU A 153 8.52 -27.82 13.11
CA LEU A 153 8.80 -27.42 11.72
C LEU A 153 10.11 -26.64 11.61
N PHE A 154 10.46 -25.86 12.63
CA PHE A 154 11.73 -25.14 12.65
C PHE A 154 12.94 -26.07 12.76
N ASN A 155 12.83 -27.12 13.58
CA ASN A 155 13.86 -28.16 13.63
C ASN A 155 13.97 -28.92 12.31
N GLU A 156 12.85 -29.32 11.70
CA GLU A 156 12.81 -29.96 10.39
C GLU A 156 13.45 -29.09 9.30
N MET A 157 13.21 -27.77 9.33
CA MET A 157 13.88 -26.83 8.44
C MET A 157 15.42 -26.86 8.65
N ASN A 158 15.88 -26.90 9.89
CA ASN A 158 17.32 -26.96 10.19
C ASN A 158 17.94 -28.27 9.69
N ASP A 159 17.23 -29.40 9.80
CA ASP A 159 17.68 -30.70 9.28
C ASP A 159 17.80 -30.64 7.75
N ASN A 160 16.80 -30.07 7.06
CA ASN A 160 16.81 -29.90 5.61
C ASN A 160 17.93 -28.97 5.13
N ASP A 161 18.29 -27.97 5.94
CA ASP A 161 19.43 -27.08 5.72
C ASP A 161 20.80 -27.74 6.03
N GLY A 162 20.81 -28.99 6.51
CA GLY A 162 22.03 -29.72 6.89
C GLY A 162 22.69 -29.21 8.18
N LYS A 163 21.94 -28.52 9.04
CA LYS A 163 22.41 -28.08 10.35
C LYS A 163 22.35 -29.25 11.32
N SER A 164 23.48 -29.58 11.94
CA SER A 164 23.62 -30.73 12.83
C SER A 164 23.04 -30.54 14.24
N LYS A 165 22.44 -29.38 14.54
CA LYS A 165 21.90 -29.07 15.87
C LYS A 165 20.50 -28.47 15.77
N HIS A 166 19.56 -29.11 16.46
CA HIS A 166 18.22 -28.56 16.64
C HIS A 166 18.23 -27.30 17.52
N THR A 167 17.42 -26.33 17.18
CA THR A 167 17.25 -25.10 17.99
C THR A 167 16.41 -25.41 19.22
N PHE A 168 15.40 -26.26 19.07
CA PHE A 168 14.54 -26.73 20.15
C PHE A 168 14.88 -28.20 20.45
N ASP A 169 15.30 -28.47 21.68
CA ASP A 169 15.58 -29.83 22.13
C ASP A 169 14.28 -30.62 22.42
N ASP A 170 14.41 -31.92 22.60
CA ASP A 170 13.27 -32.80 22.84
C ASP A 170 12.50 -32.42 24.12
N TYR A 171 13.22 -31.90 25.12
CA TYR A 171 12.61 -31.41 26.36
C TYR A 171 11.73 -30.18 26.09
N ALA A 172 12.22 -29.22 25.35
CA ALA A 172 11.45 -28.02 24.96
C ALA A 172 10.23 -28.38 24.13
N LEU A 173 10.36 -29.32 23.16
CA LEU A 173 9.25 -29.78 22.35
C LEU A 173 8.17 -30.42 23.20
N GLU A 174 8.55 -31.27 24.17
CA GLU A 174 7.59 -31.92 25.07
C GLU A 174 6.87 -30.87 25.96
N ARG A 175 7.58 -29.84 26.44
CA ARG A 175 6.96 -28.76 27.23
C ARG A 175 5.99 -27.93 26.42
N PHE A 176 6.31 -27.61 25.17
CA PHE A 176 5.37 -26.93 24.27
C PHE A 176 4.13 -27.78 23.99
N ARG A 177 4.30 -29.12 23.88
CA ARG A 177 3.21 -30.06 23.66
C ARG A 177 2.28 -30.16 24.87
N LEU A 178 2.84 -30.23 26.09
CA LEU A 178 2.08 -30.33 27.33
C LEU A 178 1.43 -29.01 27.73
N GLY A 179 2.09 -27.88 27.43
CA GLY A 179 1.60 -26.54 27.80
C GLY A 179 1.53 -26.30 29.31
N ASP A 180 2.31 -27.00 30.08
CA ASP A 180 2.30 -27.00 31.55
C ASP A 180 3.11 -25.87 32.17
N ASP A 181 3.99 -25.22 31.41
CA ASP A 181 4.78 -24.07 31.83
C ASP A 181 4.59 -22.88 30.88
N PRO A 182 3.54 -22.07 31.06
CA PRO A 182 3.24 -20.96 30.16
C PRO A 182 4.23 -19.78 30.28
N ILE A 183 5.11 -19.80 31.27
CA ILE A 183 6.10 -18.73 31.48
C ILE A 183 7.37 -19.03 30.68
N MET A 184 7.90 -20.23 30.78
CA MET A 184 9.14 -20.62 30.10
C MET A 184 8.88 -21.17 28.71
N TYR A 185 7.74 -21.84 28.49
CA TYR A 185 7.32 -22.46 27.23
C TYR A 185 5.94 -21.98 26.80
N PRO A 186 5.77 -20.68 26.51
CA PRO A 186 4.47 -20.12 26.20
C PRO A 186 3.92 -20.66 24.89
N ASN A 187 2.65 -21.01 24.88
CA ASN A 187 1.93 -21.28 23.64
C ASN A 187 1.38 -19.96 23.10
N MET A 188 2.19 -19.26 22.32
CA MET A 188 1.84 -17.97 21.78
C MET A 188 1.01 -18.11 20.49
N ASN A 189 -0.23 -17.72 20.58
CA ASN A 189 -1.08 -17.53 19.40
C ASN A 189 -1.04 -16.07 19.01
N TRP A 190 -0.21 -15.74 18.04
CA TRP A 190 -0.06 -14.38 17.50
C TRP A 190 -1.30 -14.02 16.67
N ARG A 191 -2.36 -13.60 17.31
CA ARG A 191 -3.56 -13.04 16.68
C ARG A 191 -3.56 -11.52 16.76
#